data_e1a36f0034359e79fe2968d8aa1d4a30
#
_entry.id   e1a36f0034359e79fe2968d8aa1d4a30
#
_cell.length_a   1.000
_cell.length_b   1.000
_cell.length_c   1.000
_cell.angle_alpha   90.00
_cell.angle_beta   90.00
_cell.angle_gamma   90.00
#
_symmetry.space_group_name_H-M   'P 1'
#
loop_
_entity.id
_entity.type
_entity.pdbx_description
1 polymer ?
#
loop_
_entity_poly.entity_id
_entity_poly.type
_entity_poly.pdbx_seq_one_letter_code
_entity_poly.pdbx_strand_id
1 'polypeptide(L)'
;VAMLMEQGYLSPVISKGGIKQINLEGVGKRGGEFIESELAMAASDPELVKSTVAEIVRLGADRKSWLVFSSGVNHAYMLKDEFEAHDIDVGVITGSDGSAAREKAITDFKSGKLRCLINVNVLTTGFDHPEVDLVALVRATASTGLYVQMVGRGTRIADGKENCLILDYGQNVERHGFIDQVKPKDKMSSGDGVAPTKQCEKCQTMVHAACQICPECGFEFPAPT
;
A
#
# COMPACT_ATOMS: atom_id res chain seq x y z
N VAL A 1 13.43 9.77 -5.97
CA VAL A 1 11.97 9.97 -5.95
C VAL A 1 11.64 11.34 -5.39
N ALA A 2 12.18 11.76 -4.21
CA ALA A 2 11.92 13.06 -3.58
C ALA A 2 12.03 14.24 -4.57
N MET A 3 13.16 14.38 -5.25
CA MET A 3 13.38 15.44 -6.25
C MET A 3 12.30 15.50 -7.35
N LEU A 4 11.80 14.34 -7.80
CA LEU A 4 10.75 14.28 -8.82
C LEU A 4 9.38 14.71 -8.28
N MET A 5 9.11 14.47 -6.99
CA MET A 5 7.92 14.98 -6.31
C MET A 5 8.00 16.49 -6.10
N GLU A 6 9.15 17.02 -5.65
CA GLU A 6 9.39 18.44 -5.49
C GLU A 6 9.28 19.23 -6.81
N GLN A 7 9.71 18.61 -7.92
CA GLN A 7 9.60 19.19 -9.27
C GLN A 7 8.22 18.99 -9.92
N GLY A 8 7.27 18.32 -9.25
CA GLY A 8 5.93 18.07 -9.75
C GLY A 8 5.83 17.01 -10.86
N TYR A 9 6.85 16.18 -11.05
CA TYR A 9 6.79 15.03 -11.98
C TYR A 9 6.13 13.80 -11.36
N LEU A 10 6.04 13.74 -10.05
CA LEU A 10 5.33 12.70 -9.32
C LEU A 10 4.40 13.33 -8.29
N SER A 11 3.24 12.69 -8.11
CA SER A 11 2.28 13.06 -7.07
C SER A 11 2.86 12.79 -5.69
N PRO A 12 2.71 13.70 -4.72
CA PRO A 12 3.05 13.45 -3.33
C PRO A 12 2.32 12.24 -2.77
N VAL A 13 2.89 11.62 -1.74
CA VAL A 13 2.26 10.51 -1.03
C VAL A 13 2.13 10.80 0.46
N ILE A 14 1.02 10.37 1.04
CA ILE A 14 0.79 10.36 2.48
C ILE A 14 0.77 8.89 2.91
N SER A 15 1.70 8.47 3.76
CA SER A 15 1.76 7.09 4.23
C SER A 15 1.13 6.96 5.61
N LYS A 16 0.19 6.03 5.76
CA LYS A 16 -0.41 5.66 7.05
C LYS A 16 -0.21 4.18 7.31
N GLY A 17 0.14 3.83 8.55
CA GLY A 17 0.17 2.45 9.00
C GLY A 17 -1.23 2.00 9.44
N GLY A 18 -1.58 0.75 9.20
CA GLY A 18 -2.81 0.15 9.73
C GLY A 18 -2.76 0.05 11.27
N ILE A 19 -3.91 0.14 11.92
CA ILE A 19 -4.03 -0.08 13.39
C ILE A 19 -3.66 -1.53 13.72
N LYS A 20 -4.17 -2.47 12.91
CA LYS A 20 -3.75 -3.87 12.95
C LYS A 20 -2.87 -4.16 11.75
N GLN A 21 -1.76 -4.82 11.99
CA GLN A 21 -0.77 -5.20 10.99
C GLN A 21 -0.79 -6.72 10.78
N ILE A 22 -0.37 -7.18 9.60
CA ILE A 22 -0.14 -8.60 9.35
C ILE A 22 0.96 -9.07 10.31
N ASN A 23 0.67 -10.11 11.10
CA ASN A 23 1.68 -10.72 11.96
C ASN A 23 2.65 -11.54 11.10
N LEU A 24 3.90 -11.10 11.03
CA LEU A 24 4.96 -11.75 10.26
C LEU A 24 5.80 -12.72 11.10
N GLU A 25 5.46 -12.90 12.36
CA GLU A 25 6.13 -13.89 13.23
C GLU A 25 5.88 -15.30 12.70
N GLY A 26 6.96 -16.05 12.47
CA GLY A 26 6.90 -17.39 11.90
C GLY A 26 6.78 -17.45 10.37
N VAL A 27 6.60 -16.32 9.66
CA VAL A 27 6.61 -16.28 8.20
C VAL A 27 8.03 -16.40 7.68
N GLY A 28 8.35 -17.51 7.02
CA GLY A 28 9.66 -17.80 6.47
C GLY A 28 10.00 -16.94 5.25
N LYS A 29 11.30 -16.94 4.89
CA LYS A 29 11.80 -16.30 3.65
C LYS A 29 12.52 -17.31 2.78
N ARG A 30 12.34 -17.20 1.47
CA ARG A 30 13.06 -17.99 0.47
C ARG A 30 13.41 -17.09 -0.73
N GLY A 31 14.68 -17.16 -1.19
CA GLY A 31 15.14 -16.33 -2.30
C GLY A 31 15.09 -14.81 -2.02
N GLY A 32 15.16 -14.42 -0.75
CA GLY A 32 15.12 -13.00 -0.35
C GLY A 32 13.70 -12.39 -0.27
N GLU A 33 12.63 -13.22 -0.40
CA GLU A 33 11.24 -12.78 -0.28
C GLU A 33 10.49 -13.68 0.73
N PHE A 34 9.38 -13.20 1.27
CA PHE A 34 8.49 -13.99 2.12
C PHE A 34 7.91 -15.18 1.36
N ILE A 35 7.73 -16.32 2.05
CA ILE A 35 7.05 -17.48 1.49
C ILE A 35 5.58 -17.13 1.29
N GLU A 36 5.14 -17.11 0.04
CA GLU A 36 3.83 -16.59 -0.36
C GLU A 36 2.66 -17.30 0.35
N SER A 37 2.73 -18.62 0.48
CA SER A 37 1.68 -19.41 1.17
C SER A 37 1.57 -19.07 2.66
N GLU A 38 2.69 -18.87 3.34
CA GLU A 38 2.72 -18.52 4.76
C GLU A 38 2.26 -17.08 4.98
N LEU A 39 2.71 -16.16 4.12
CA LEU A 39 2.26 -14.76 4.14
C LEU A 39 0.76 -14.64 3.87
N ALA A 40 0.24 -15.39 2.88
CA ALA A 40 -1.18 -15.43 2.57
C ALA A 40 -2.00 -15.96 3.75
N MET A 41 -1.51 -16.99 4.43
CA MET A 41 -2.15 -17.53 5.65
C MET A 41 -2.18 -16.49 6.77
N ALA A 42 -1.05 -15.82 7.06
CA ALA A 42 -0.96 -14.79 8.09
C ALA A 42 -1.87 -13.59 7.82
N ALA A 43 -2.08 -13.24 6.53
CA ALA A 43 -2.94 -12.13 6.12
C ALA A 43 -4.44 -12.52 6.06
N SER A 44 -4.79 -13.82 6.03
CA SER A 44 -6.15 -14.32 5.84
C SER A 44 -6.91 -14.55 7.15
N ASP A 45 -6.47 -13.95 8.25
CA ASP A 45 -7.27 -13.94 9.49
C ASP A 45 -8.55 -13.11 9.26
N PRO A 46 -9.77 -13.67 9.49
CA PRO A 46 -11.03 -12.99 9.18
C PRO A 46 -11.21 -11.66 9.94
N GLU A 47 -10.78 -11.58 11.20
CA GLU A 47 -10.89 -10.35 11.99
C GLU A 47 -9.89 -9.30 11.53
N LEU A 48 -8.71 -9.71 11.06
CA LEU A 48 -7.75 -8.81 10.45
C LEU A 48 -8.29 -8.27 9.13
N VAL A 49 -8.82 -9.13 8.23
CA VAL A 49 -9.42 -8.73 6.95
C VAL A 49 -10.55 -7.72 7.19
N LYS A 50 -11.48 -8.03 8.09
CA LYS A 50 -12.61 -7.16 8.42
C LYS A 50 -12.15 -5.80 8.95
N SER A 51 -11.22 -5.78 9.91
CA SER A 51 -10.70 -4.54 10.47
C SER A 51 -9.91 -3.73 9.43
N THR A 52 -9.15 -4.38 8.56
CA THR A 52 -8.38 -3.76 7.49
C THR A 52 -9.30 -3.08 6.47
N VAL A 53 -10.33 -3.80 6.00
CA VAL A 53 -11.28 -3.23 5.03
C VAL A 53 -12.06 -2.06 5.62
N ALA A 54 -12.58 -2.20 6.83
CA ALA A 54 -13.28 -1.10 7.53
C ALA A 54 -12.39 0.15 7.66
N GLU A 55 -11.10 -0.04 7.93
CA GLU A 55 -10.14 1.06 8.00
C GLU A 55 -9.85 1.68 6.64
N ILE A 56 -9.67 0.88 5.59
CA ILE A 56 -9.48 1.37 4.21
C ILE A 56 -10.70 2.20 3.77
N VAL A 57 -11.91 1.70 4.02
CA VAL A 57 -13.16 2.40 3.69
C VAL A 57 -13.24 3.74 4.43
N ARG A 58 -12.94 3.77 5.72
CA ARG A 58 -12.94 4.98 6.54
C ARG A 58 -11.91 6.01 6.09
N LEU A 59 -10.66 5.57 5.88
CA LEU A 59 -9.55 6.46 5.50
C LEU A 59 -9.59 6.89 4.03
N GLY A 60 -10.19 6.06 3.17
CA GLY A 60 -10.33 6.30 1.74
C GLY A 60 -11.66 6.96 1.35
N ALA A 61 -12.45 7.45 2.30
CA ALA A 61 -13.80 7.96 2.01
C ALA A 61 -13.82 9.07 0.94
N ASP A 62 -12.79 9.93 0.93
CA ASP A 62 -12.58 11.03 -0.03
C ASP A 62 -11.81 10.61 -1.30
N ARG A 63 -11.36 9.35 -1.40
CA ARG A 63 -10.57 8.80 -2.52
C ARG A 63 -11.47 8.10 -3.53
N LYS A 64 -11.10 8.22 -4.81
CA LYS A 64 -11.95 7.76 -5.93
C LYS A 64 -11.49 6.44 -6.54
N SER A 65 -10.18 6.18 -6.58
CA SER A 65 -9.60 5.07 -7.31
C SER A 65 -8.58 4.32 -6.44
N TRP A 66 -8.98 3.14 -5.94
CA TRP A 66 -8.24 2.38 -4.95
C TRP A 66 -7.56 1.16 -5.57
N LEU A 67 -6.27 1.03 -5.38
CA LEU A 67 -5.50 -0.15 -5.79
C LEU A 67 -5.03 -0.90 -4.55
N VAL A 68 -5.46 -2.15 -4.39
CA VAL A 68 -5.15 -2.99 -3.24
C VAL A 68 -4.22 -4.13 -3.66
N PHE A 69 -3.09 -4.27 -2.98
CA PHE A 69 -2.16 -5.38 -3.17
C PHE A 69 -2.39 -6.44 -2.10
N SER A 70 -2.85 -7.60 -2.51
CA SER A 70 -3.17 -8.74 -1.64
C SER A 70 -2.00 -9.72 -1.52
N SER A 71 -1.95 -10.46 -0.41
CA SER A 71 -0.94 -11.48 -0.12
C SER A 71 -1.15 -12.80 -0.87
N GLY A 72 -2.33 -13.06 -1.43
CA GLY A 72 -2.65 -14.29 -2.16
C GLY A 72 -4.08 -14.28 -2.69
N VAL A 73 -4.42 -15.30 -3.50
CA VAL A 73 -5.73 -15.37 -4.18
C VAL A 73 -6.88 -15.48 -3.20
N ASN A 74 -6.80 -16.43 -2.26
CA ASN A 74 -7.85 -16.59 -1.23
C ASN A 74 -8.04 -15.31 -0.41
N HIS A 75 -6.96 -14.70 0.03
CA HIS A 75 -6.96 -13.42 0.74
C HIS A 75 -7.62 -12.30 -0.08
N ALA A 76 -7.37 -12.25 -1.41
CA ALA A 76 -7.99 -11.26 -2.29
C ALA A 76 -9.52 -11.40 -2.36
N TYR A 77 -10.03 -12.63 -2.38
CA TYR A 77 -11.48 -12.86 -2.37
C TYR A 77 -12.10 -12.56 -1.01
N MET A 78 -11.43 -12.86 0.10
CA MET A 78 -11.89 -12.44 1.43
C MET A 78 -11.99 -10.91 1.54
N LEU A 79 -10.98 -10.19 1.04
CA LEU A 79 -11.01 -8.72 0.97
C LEU A 79 -12.15 -8.22 0.08
N LYS A 80 -12.37 -8.88 -1.08
CA LYS A 80 -13.47 -8.55 -2.00
C LYS A 80 -14.81 -8.66 -1.31
N ASP A 81 -15.11 -9.81 -0.68
CA ASP A 81 -16.38 -10.05 -0.02
C ASP A 81 -16.64 -9.01 1.08
N GLU A 82 -15.61 -8.62 1.83
CA GLU A 82 -15.72 -7.62 2.86
C GLU A 82 -15.88 -6.19 2.27
N PHE A 83 -15.22 -5.84 1.15
CA PHE A 83 -15.45 -4.57 0.47
C PHE A 83 -16.86 -4.47 -0.08
N GLU A 84 -17.41 -5.55 -0.67
CA GLU A 84 -18.79 -5.61 -1.14
C GLU A 84 -19.80 -5.46 0.01
N ALA A 85 -19.50 -5.99 1.20
CA ALA A 85 -20.31 -5.79 2.41
C ALA A 85 -20.33 -4.32 2.89
N HIS A 86 -19.35 -3.51 2.45
CA HIS A 86 -19.30 -2.06 2.67
C HIS A 86 -19.79 -1.25 1.46
N ASP A 87 -20.53 -1.84 0.53
CA ASP A 87 -21.06 -1.20 -0.69
C ASP A 87 -19.97 -0.58 -1.59
N ILE A 88 -18.78 -1.19 -1.65
CA ILE A 88 -17.69 -0.77 -2.53
C ILE A 88 -17.69 -1.64 -3.79
N ASP A 89 -17.83 -1.02 -4.97
CA ASP A 89 -17.65 -1.69 -6.25
C ASP A 89 -16.19 -2.11 -6.41
N VAL A 90 -15.95 -3.43 -6.37
CA VAL A 90 -14.61 -4.01 -6.32
C VAL A 90 -14.40 -5.11 -7.35
N GLY A 91 -13.24 -5.10 -8.00
CA GLY A 91 -12.76 -6.17 -8.87
C GLY A 91 -11.52 -6.85 -8.31
N VAL A 92 -11.30 -8.10 -8.70
CA VAL A 92 -10.07 -8.86 -8.39
C VAL A 92 -9.37 -9.25 -9.67
N ILE A 93 -8.04 -9.12 -9.69
CA ILE A 93 -7.18 -9.60 -10.77
C ILE A 93 -6.12 -10.54 -10.20
N THR A 94 -6.02 -11.72 -10.79
CA THR A 94 -5.05 -12.76 -10.42
C THR A 94 -4.22 -13.21 -11.62
N GLY A 95 -3.14 -13.94 -11.37
CA GLY A 95 -2.32 -14.52 -12.43
C GLY A 95 -3.03 -15.59 -13.27
N SER A 96 -4.08 -16.22 -12.74
CA SER A 96 -4.86 -17.25 -13.41
C SER A 96 -5.97 -16.69 -14.32
N ASP A 97 -6.26 -15.39 -14.26
CA ASP A 97 -7.31 -14.78 -15.07
C ASP A 97 -6.90 -14.72 -16.53
N GLY A 98 -7.83 -15.09 -17.42
CA GLY A 98 -7.65 -14.92 -18.87
C GLY A 98 -7.53 -13.44 -19.24
N SER A 99 -6.88 -13.18 -20.39
CA SER A 99 -6.62 -11.78 -20.86
C SER A 99 -7.90 -10.94 -20.94
N ALA A 100 -8.98 -11.50 -21.48
CA ALA A 100 -10.26 -10.77 -21.64
C ALA A 100 -10.89 -10.39 -20.30
N ALA A 101 -10.87 -11.28 -19.30
CA ALA A 101 -11.38 -10.98 -17.96
C ALA A 101 -10.56 -9.89 -17.27
N ARG A 102 -9.23 -9.98 -17.41
CA ARG A 102 -8.29 -9.00 -16.87
C ARG A 102 -8.47 -7.62 -17.51
N GLU A 103 -8.55 -7.57 -18.85
CA GLU A 103 -8.78 -6.32 -19.59
C GLU A 103 -10.11 -5.68 -19.22
N LYS A 104 -11.17 -6.49 -19.06
CA LYS A 104 -12.47 -6.02 -18.60
C LYS A 104 -12.38 -5.38 -17.21
N ALA A 105 -11.77 -6.06 -16.23
CA ALA A 105 -11.63 -5.53 -14.88
C ALA A 105 -10.81 -4.22 -14.84
N ILE A 106 -9.73 -4.14 -15.64
CA ILE A 106 -8.93 -2.92 -15.78
C ILE A 106 -9.75 -1.80 -16.42
N THR A 107 -10.53 -2.09 -17.45
CA THR A 107 -11.39 -1.10 -18.13
C THR A 107 -12.47 -0.59 -17.19
N ASP A 108 -13.16 -1.48 -16.47
CA ASP A 108 -14.19 -1.13 -15.49
C ASP A 108 -13.58 -0.28 -14.34
N PHE A 109 -12.34 -0.55 -13.93
CA PHE A 109 -11.62 0.26 -12.94
C PHE A 109 -11.23 1.64 -13.47
N LYS A 110 -10.64 1.71 -14.67
CA LYS A 110 -10.25 2.98 -15.31
C LYS A 110 -11.44 3.89 -15.63
N SER A 111 -12.61 3.31 -15.89
CA SER A 111 -13.83 4.09 -16.14
C SER A 111 -14.54 4.55 -14.86
N GLY A 112 -14.05 4.16 -13.67
CA GLY A 112 -14.66 4.46 -12.39
C GLY A 112 -15.90 3.61 -12.06
N LYS A 113 -16.21 2.59 -12.87
CA LYS A 113 -17.27 1.61 -12.56
C LYS A 113 -16.89 0.72 -11.38
N LEU A 114 -15.61 0.42 -11.24
CA LEU A 114 -15.05 -0.18 -10.03
C LEU A 114 -14.27 0.91 -9.29
N ARG A 115 -14.59 1.12 -8.02
CA ARG A 115 -13.83 2.01 -7.15
C ARG A 115 -12.54 1.38 -6.66
N CYS A 116 -12.55 0.08 -6.46
CA CYS A 116 -11.45 -0.70 -5.90
C CYS A 116 -11.02 -1.82 -6.86
N LEU A 117 -9.72 -1.97 -7.05
CA LEU A 117 -9.13 -3.10 -7.78
C LEU A 117 -8.12 -3.81 -6.88
N ILE A 118 -8.42 -5.07 -6.55
CA ILE A 118 -7.53 -5.94 -5.78
C ILE A 118 -6.63 -6.71 -6.73
N ASN A 119 -5.33 -6.63 -6.51
CA ASN A 119 -4.32 -7.26 -7.34
C ASN A 119 -3.53 -8.34 -6.58
N VAL A 120 -3.38 -9.50 -7.21
CA VAL A 120 -2.53 -10.60 -6.73
C VAL A 120 -1.39 -10.79 -7.72
N ASN A 121 -0.23 -10.18 -7.45
CA ASN A 121 1.03 -10.34 -8.21
C ASN A 121 0.99 -10.00 -9.72
N VAL A 122 -0.04 -9.32 -10.23
CA VAL A 122 -0.22 -9.09 -11.69
C VAL A 122 0.11 -7.67 -12.12
N LEU A 123 -0.33 -6.65 -11.38
CA LEU A 123 -0.20 -5.24 -11.76
C LEU A 123 1.12 -4.59 -11.31
N THR A 124 2.16 -5.40 -11.15
CA THR A 124 3.50 -4.88 -10.82
C THR A 124 4.20 -4.29 -12.05
N THR A 125 3.83 -4.73 -13.26
CA THR A 125 4.36 -4.21 -14.54
C THR A 125 3.23 -3.93 -15.52
N GLY A 126 3.39 -2.89 -16.34
CA GLY A 126 2.50 -2.59 -17.49
C GLY A 126 1.13 -1.97 -17.17
N PHE A 127 0.69 -1.93 -15.92
CA PHE A 127 -0.55 -1.25 -15.54
C PHE A 127 -0.33 0.26 -15.42
N ASP A 128 -1.10 1.03 -16.18
CA ASP A 128 -1.07 2.49 -16.18
C ASP A 128 -2.46 3.06 -15.92
N HIS A 129 -2.63 3.71 -14.76
CA HIS A 129 -3.83 4.44 -14.35
C HIS A 129 -3.42 5.56 -13.38
N PRO A 130 -3.13 6.76 -13.90
CA PRO A 130 -2.63 7.88 -13.10
C PRO A 130 -3.57 8.35 -12.00
N GLU A 131 -4.89 8.16 -12.19
CA GLU A 131 -5.92 8.57 -11.23
C GLU A 131 -5.94 7.76 -9.94
N VAL A 132 -5.14 6.68 -9.79
CA VAL A 132 -5.04 5.95 -8.52
C VAL A 132 -4.61 6.91 -7.41
N ASP A 133 -5.50 7.19 -6.46
CA ASP A 133 -5.33 8.13 -5.36
C ASP A 133 -5.29 7.46 -3.97
N LEU A 134 -5.49 6.13 -3.93
CA LEU A 134 -5.24 5.29 -2.76
C LEU A 134 -4.57 3.98 -3.17
N VAL A 135 -3.49 3.63 -2.49
CA VAL A 135 -2.82 2.32 -2.60
C VAL A 135 -2.80 1.65 -1.23
N ALA A 136 -3.43 0.48 -1.10
CA ALA A 136 -3.38 -0.31 0.12
C ALA A 136 -2.44 -1.51 -0.05
N LEU A 137 -1.41 -1.57 0.78
CA LEU A 137 -0.44 -2.65 0.83
C LEU A 137 -0.88 -3.69 1.87
N VAL A 138 -1.85 -4.54 1.50
CA VAL A 138 -2.33 -5.64 2.34
C VAL A 138 -1.49 -6.90 2.09
N ARG A 139 -0.20 -6.66 1.94
CA ARG A 139 0.87 -7.67 1.83
C ARG A 139 2.20 -7.11 2.33
N ALA A 140 3.00 -7.97 2.90
CA ALA A 140 4.40 -7.66 3.18
C ALA A 140 5.28 -8.04 1.99
N THR A 141 6.39 -7.35 1.81
CA THR A 141 7.48 -7.75 0.91
C THR A 141 8.83 -7.49 1.55
N ALA A 142 9.79 -8.37 1.30
CA ALA A 142 11.19 -8.15 1.64
C ALA A 142 11.96 -7.49 0.46
N SER A 143 11.33 -7.37 -0.71
CA SER A 143 11.89 -6.75 -1.91
C SER A 143 11.60 -5.25 -1.95
N THR A 144 12.63 -4.44 -1.79
CA THR A 144 12.54 -2.97 -1.96
C THR A 144 12.06 -2.60 -3.36
N GLY A 145 12.49 -3.36 -4.40
CA GLY A 145 12.04 -3.13 -5.78
C GLY A 145 10.53 -3.35 -5.94
N LEU A 146 9.98 -4.40 -5.34
CA LEU A 146 8.53 -4.67 -5.38
C LEU A 146 7.76 -3.60 -4.58
N TYR A 147 8.25 -3.19 -3.42
CA TYR A 147 7.66 -2.09 -2.65
C TYR A 147 7.58 -0.80 -3.48
N VAL A 148 8.69 -0.40 -4.12
CA VAL A 148 8.74 0.78 -5.00
C VAL A 148 7.76 0.65 -6.17
N GLN A 149 7.64 -0.52 -6.78
CA GLN A 149 6.68 -0.77 -7.86
C GLN A 149 5.23 -0.63 -7.40
N MET A 150 4.88 -1.17 -6.24
CA MET A 150 3.53 -1.08 -5.67
C MET A 150 3.15 0.37 -5.35
N VAL A 151 3.97 1.07 -4.58
CA VAL A 151 3.73 2.48 -4.21
C VAL A 151 3.78 3.38 -5.45
N GLY A 152 4.67 3.11 -6.39
CA GLY A 152 4.84 3.84 -7.64
C GLY A 152 3.59 3.88 -8.52
N ARG A 153 2.61 2.98 -8.33
CA ARG A 153 1.31 3.07 -9.00
C ARG A 153 0.49 4.28 -8.56
N GLY A 154 0.68 4.73 -7.30
CA GLY A 154 0.02 5.90 -6.77
C GLY A 154 0.78 7.22 -6.97
N THR A 155 2.05 7.18 -7.39
CA THR A 155 2.84 8.41 -7.52
C THR A 155 2.67 9.15 -8.85
N ARG A 156 1.87 8.63 -9.78
CA ARG A 156 1.63 9.30 -11.06
C ARG A 156 0.73 10.51 -10.90
N ILE A 157 1.01 11.55 -11.64
CA ILE A 157 0.20 12.78 -11.65
C ILE A 157 -1.04 12.59 -12.52
N ALA A 158 -2.15 13.13 -12.07
CA ALA A 158 -3.41 13.20 -12.81
C ALA A 158 -4.13 14.51 -12.47
N ASP A 159 -5.02 14.95 -13.35
CA ASP A 159 -5.80 16.15 -13.13
C ASP A 159 -6.71 16.01 -11.90
N GLY A 160 -6.66 17.00 -11.02
CA GLY A 160 -7.45 17.00 -9.79
C GLY A 160 -6.96 16.06 -8.68
N LYS A 161 -5.82 15.38 -8.87
CA LYS A 161 -5.19 14.55 -7.86
C LYS A 161 -4.11 15.36 -7.12
N GLU A 162 -4.35 15.65 -5.85
CA GLU A 162 -3.40 16.38 -5.00
C GLU A 162 -2.28 15.50 -4.46
N ASN A 163 -2.62 14.27 -4.05
CA ASN A 163 -1.68 13.28 -3.49
C ASN A 163 -2.25 11.87 -3.62
N CYS A 164 -1.46 10.87 -3.25
CA CYS A 164 -1.92 9.49 -3.09
C CYS A 164 -1.79 9.04 -1.63
N LEU A 165 -2.86 8.47 -1.08
CA LEU A 165 -2.85 7.85 0.24
C LEU A 165 -2.30 6.43 0.15
N ILE A 166 -1.22 6.16 0.88
CA ILE A 166 -0.64 4.82 1.01
C ILE A 166 -1.05 4.26 2.37
N LEU A 167 -1.76 3.14 2.38
CA LEU A 167 -2.14 2.42 3.59
C LEU A 167 -1.30 1.15 3.69
N ASP A 168 -0.47 1.04 4.71
CA ASP A 168 0.48 -0.08 4.86
C ASP A 168 0.09 -0.99 6.02
N TYR A 169 -0.32 -2.21 5.69
CA TYR A 169 -0.68 -3.28 6.63
C TYR A 169 0.40 -4.37 6.71
N GLY A 170 1.43 -4.26 5.87
CA GLY A 170 2.52 -5.23 5.76
C GLY A 170 3.84 -4.76 6.37
N GLN A 171 3.86 -3.65 7.13
CA GLN A 171 5.08 -3.05 7.72
C GLN A 171 6.15 -2.75 6.67
N ASN A 172 5.73 -2.36 5.45
CA ASN A 172 6.67 -2.12 4.36
C ASN A 172 7.42 -0.81 4.54
N VAL A 173 6.73 0.25 5.03
CA VAL A 173 7.37 1.55 5.32
C VAL A 173 8.42 1.42 6.41
N GLU A 174 8.17 0.63 7.45
CA GLU A 174 9.15 0.36 8.51
C GLU A 174 10.36 -0.42 7.99
N ARG A 175 10.12 -1.33 7.03
CA ARG A 175 11.16 -2.21 6.47
C ARG A 175 12.01 -1.55 5.39
N HIS A 176 11.41 -0.71 4.56
CA HIS A 176 12.05 -0.13 3.37
C HIS A 176 12.25 1.39 3.45
N GLY A 177 11.65 2.07 4.43
CA GLY A 177 11.60 3.53 4.54
C GLY A 177 10.52 4.16 3.66
N PHE A 178 10.42 5.47 3.74
CA PHE A 178 9.52 6.25 2.88
C PHE A 178 9.97 6.17 1.43
N ILE A 179 9.00 6.16 0.51
CA ILE A 179 9.27 6.00 -0.94
C ILE A 179 10.20 7.07 -1.51
N ASP A 180 10.15 8.28 -0.97
CA ASP A 180 11.01 9.41 -1.34
C ASP A 180 12.46 9.25 -0.85
N GLN A 181 12.69 8.42 0.17
CA GLN A 181 14.00 8.16 0.77
C GLN A 181 14.65 6.86 0.28
N VAL A 182 13.91 6.00 -0.44
CA VAL A 182 14.46 4.74 -0.97
C VAL A 182 15.60 5.00 -1.92
N LYS A 183 16.75 4.40 -1.63
CA LYS A 183 17.97 4.45 -2.46
C LYS A 183 18.17 3.14 -3.23
N PRO A 184 18.74 3.16 -4.45
CA PRO A 184 19.21 1.94 -5.12
C PRO A 184 20.23 1.20 -4.25
N LYS A 185 20.19 -0.15 -4.24
CA LYS A 185 21.11 -0.98 -3.45
C LYS A 185 22.61 -0.68 -3.71
N ASP A 186 22.95 -0.34 -4.95
CA ASP A 186 24.34 -0.03 -5.37
C ASP A 186 24.89 1.26 -4.75
N LYS A 187 24.04 2.06 -4.10
CA LYS A 187 24.39 3.32 -3.41
C LYS A 187 24.24 3.24 -1.89
N MET A 188 23.89 2.08 -1.36
CA MET A 188 23.82 1.89 0.09
C MET A 188 25.22 1.57 0.62
N SER A 189 25.75 2.45 1.45
CA SER A 189 26.95 2.18 2.24
C SER A 189 26.61 1.24 3.40
N SER A 190 27.61 0.57 3.97
CA SER A 190 27.47 -0.36 5.09
C SER A 190 26.92 0.25 6.40
N GLY A 191 26.55 1.53 6.38
CA GLY A 191 25.92 2.27 7.49
C GLY A 191 24.56 2.86 7.16
N ASP A 192 24.06 2.71 5.92
CA ASP A 192 22.76 3.23 5.49
C ASP A 192 21.61 2.30 5.94
N GLY A 193 21.28 2.33 7.23
CA GLY A 193 20.04 1.74 7.76
C GLY A 193 18.79 2.50 7.26
N VAL A 194 17.64 1.83 7.28
CA VAL A 194 16.34 2.51 7.09
C VAL A 194 16.15 3.49 8.24
N ALA A 195 15.83 4.73 7.92
CA ALA A 195 15.58 5.73 8.95
C ALA A 195 14.39 5.30 9.83
N PRO A 196 14.52 5.36 11.16
CA PRO A 196 13.47 4.91 12.05
C PRO A 196 12.19 5.74 11.85
N THR A 197 11.06 5.04 11.83
CA THR A 197 9.74 5.65 11.66
C THR A 197 8.89 5.47 12.92
N LYS A 198 7.89 6.33 13.08
CA LYS A 198 6.83 6.18 14.08
C LYS A 198 5.48 6.53 13.47
N GLN A 199 4.42 5.99 14.04
CA GLN A 199 3.05 6.25 13.64
C GLN A 199 2.43 7.33 14.53
N CYS A 200 1.70 8.27 13.95
CA CYS A 200 0.94 9.25 14.71
C CYS A 200 -0.30 8.59 15.32
N GLU A 201 -0.41 8.66 16.64
CA GLU A 201 -1.53 8.08 17.39
C GLU A 201 -2.88 8.70 17.03
N LYS A 202 -2.89 9.98 16.59
CA LYS A 202 -4.12 10.71 16.25
C LYS A 202 -4.63 10.42 14.84
N CYS A 203 -3.76 10.39 13.83
CA CYS A 203 -4.18 10.28 12.41
C CYS A 203 -3.52 9.13 11.65
N GLN A 204 -2.73 8.31 12.33
CA GLN A 204 -2.04 7.13 11.79
C GLN A 204 -0.95 7.43 10.73
N THR A 205 -0.68 8.70 10.44
CA THR A 205 0.39 9.05 9.50
C THR A 205 1.73 8.55 9.99
N MET A 206 2.45 7.86 9.12
CA MET A 206 3.82 7.45 9.36
C MET A 206 4.74 8.67 9.20
N VAL A 207 5.59 8.89 10.18
CA VAL A 207 6.55 10.02 10.19
C VAL A 207 7.93 9.53 10.61
N HIS A 208 8.95 10.31 10.32
CA HIS A 208 10.29 10.05 10.85
C HIS A 208 10.28 10.07 12.39
N ALA A 209 11.01 9.14 13.03
CA ALA A 209 11.01 9.04 14.50
C ALA A 209 11.41 10.35 15.22
N ALA A 210 12.26 11.18 14.62
CA ALA A 210 12.67 12.47 15.15
C ALA A 210 11.62 13.59 14.99
N CYS A 211 10.51 13.36 14.29
CA CYS A 211 9.47 14.34 14.06
C CYS A 211 8.80 14.71 15.39
N GLN A 212 8.72 15.99 15.72
CA GLN A 212 8.11 16.48 16.97
C GLN A 212 6.64 16.83 16.79
N ILE A 213 6.23 17.23 15.59
CA ILE A 213 4.84 17.63 15.28
C ILE A 213 4.43 16.86 14.03
N CYS A 214 3.27 16.20 14.07
CA CYS A 214 2.73 15.50 12.92
C CYS A 214 2.39 16.51 11.80
N PRO A 215 2.98 16.37 10.60
CA PRO A 215 2.75 17.31 9.50
C PRO A 215 1.32 17.26 8.98
N GLU A 216 0.60 16.16 9.23
CA GLU A 216 -0.75 15.95 8.70
C GLU A 216 -1.85 16.49 9.61
N CYS A 217 -1.72 16.33 10.94
CA CYS A 217 -2.79 16.67 11.88
C CYS A 217 -2.36 17.61 13.02
N GLY A 218 -1.09 18.06 13.05
CA GLY A 218 -0.56 18.93 14.08
C GLY A 218 -0.40 18.30 15.47
N PHE A 219 -0.51 16.97 15.61
CA PHE A 219 -0.30 16.29 16.89
C PHE A 219 1.16 16.45 17.34
N GLU A 220 1.35 16.90 18.58
CA GLU A 220 2.67 17.03 19.21
C GLU A 220 3.05 15.71 19.86
N PHE A 221 4.15 15.10 19.41
CA PHE A 221 4.65 13.87 20.01
C PHE A 221 5.32 14.16 21.36
N PRO A 222 5.10 13.27 22.36
CA PRO A 222 5.78 13.41 23.65
C PRO A 222 7.30 13.39 23.47
N ALA A 223 8.01 14.15 24.28
CA ALA A 223 9.47 14.13 24.28
C ALA A 223 9.97 12.71 24.62
N PRO A 224 11.04 12.22 23.96
CA PRO A 224 11.62 10.94 24.34
C PRO A 224 12.07 10.98 25.80
N THR A 225 11.58 10.01 26.59
CA THR A 225 11.98 9.79 27.98
C THR A 225 13.37 9.18 28.07
#